data_dd77be199ce2dac72b940500f0d652bf
#
_entry.id   dd77be199ce2dac72b940500f0d652bf
#
_cell.length_a   1.000
_cell.length_b   1.000
_cell.length_c   1.000
_cell.angle_alpha   90.00
_cell.angle_beta   90.00
_cell.angle_gamma   90.00
#
_symmetry.space_group_name_H-M   'P 1'
#
loop_
_entity.id
_entity.type
_entity.pdbx_description
1 polymer ?
#
loop_
_entity_poly.entity_id
_entity_poly.type
_entity_poly.pdbx_seq_one_letter_code
_entity_poly.pdbx_strand_id
1 'polypeptide(L)' 'MSKKKREPIDPEHIKPEDRMKFEIAKELGLADKVVAGGWRSLTAKESGRIGGLMTKKKRELSAGE' A
#
# COMPACT_ATOMS: atom_id res chain seq x y z
N MET A 1 23.92 -0.69 8.81
CA MET A 1 23.55 -0.55 8.83
C MET A 1 22.60 -0.52 8.66
N SER A 2 22.03 -0.48 8.49
CA SER A 2 21.20 -0.57 8.15
C SER A 2 20.31 -0.18 8.58
N LYS A 3 19.74 0.33 8.65
CA LYS A 3 19.04 0.75 9.00
C LYS A 3 18.14 1.23 8.41
N LYS A 4 17.59 1.14 7.81
CA LYS A 4 16.70 1.55 7.14
C LYS A 4 15.52 1.15 7.60
N LYS A 5 14.89 1.52 8.54
CA LYS A 5 13.78 1.09 9.01
C LYS A 5 12.68 1.75 8.31
N ARG A 6 12.53 2.92 8.07
CA ARG A 6 11.47 3.53 7.44
C ARG A 6 11.92 4.02 6.16
N GLU A 7 11.66 3.41 5.07
CA GLU A 7 12.10 3.84 3.79
C GLU A 7 10.99 4.50 3.07
N PRO A 8 11.09 5.75 2.70
CA PRO A 8 10.04 6.44 1.97
C PRO A 8 9.78 5.73 0.65
N ILE A 9 8.55 5.77 0.20
CA ILE A 9 8.18 5.16 -1.05
C ILE A 9 8.11 6.23 -2.11
N ASP A 10 8.77 5.99 -3.23
CA ASP A 10 8.76 6.94 -4.33
C ASP A 10 7.56 6.61 -5.22
N PRO A 11 6.57 7.48 -5.27
CA PRO A 11 5.37 7.18 -6.04
C PRO A 11 5.64 6.94 -7.51
N GLU A 12 6.76 7.41 -8.01
CA GLU A 12 7.08 7.20 -9.40
C GLU A 12 7.84 5.94 -9.67
N HIS A 13 8.35 5.31 -8.64
CA HIS A 13 9.13 4.10 -8.78
C HIS A 13 8.57 2.96 -7.95
N ILE A 14 7.27 2.86 -7.88
CA ILE A 14 6.64 1.83 -7.09
C ILE A 14 6.64 0.53 -7.88
N LYS A 15 6.97 -0.55 -7.21
CA LYS A 15 6.96 -1.85 -7.85
C LYS A 15 5.56 -2.20 -8.30
N PRO A 16 5.42 -2.95 -9.38
CA PRO A 16 4.09 -3.31 -9.88
C PRO A 16 3.23 -3.97 -8.82
N GLU A 17 3.83 -4.78 -7.98
CA GLU A 17 3.07 -5.47 -6.96
C GLU A 17 2.60 -4.52 -5.86
N ASP A 18 3.28 -3.40 -5.67
CA ASP A 18 2.89 -2.44 -4.66
C ASP A 18 1.98 -1.35 -5.21
N ARG A 19 1.83 -1.31 -6.51
CA ARG A 19 1.03 -0.29 -7.13
C ARG A 19 -0.42 -0.32 -6.66
N MET A 20 -1.02 -1.50 -6.70
CA MET A 20 -2.39 -1.65 -6.27
C MET A 20 -2.52 -1.28 -4.80
N LYS A 21 -1.55 -1.69 -4.02
CA LYS A 21 -1.52 -1.38 -2.61
C LYS A 21 -1.50 0.12 -2.40
N PHE A 22 -0.67 0.79 -3.17
CA PHE A 22 -0.53 2.23 -3.04
C PHE A 22 -1.82 2.94 -3.42
N GLU A 23 -2.47 2.47 -4.47
CA GLU A 23 -3.72 3.07 -4.89
C GLU A 23 -4.78 2.94 -3.81
N ILE A 24 -4.82 1.80 -3.16
CA ILE A 24 -5.77 1.60 -2.08
C ILE A 24 -5.42 2.52 -0.91
N ALA A 25 -4.14 2.68 -0.65
CA ALA A 25 -3.72 3.58 0.41
C ALA A 25 -4.18 5.00 0.12
N LYS A 26 -4.15 5.38 -1.15
CA LYS A 26 -4.62 6.70 -1.53
C LYS A 26 -6.10 6.84 -1.24
N GLU A 27 -6.87 5.84 -1.55
CA GLU A 27 -8.30 5.88 -1.32
C GLU A 27 -8.61 6.01 0.17
N LEU A 28 -7.79 5.41 0.99
CA LEU A 28 -7.98 5.46 2.42
C LEU A 28 -7.36 6.69 3.07
N GLY A 29 -6.68 7.49 2.27
CA GLY A 29 -6.00 8.65 2.81
C GLY A 29 -4.71 8.32 3.52
N LEU A 30 -4.14 7.18 3.22
CA LEU A 30 -2.91 6.75 3.88
C LEU A 30 -1.67 6.92 3.00
N ALA A 31 -1.85 7.38 1.78
CA ALA A 31 -0.74 7.50 0.86
C ALA A 31 0.37 8.40 1.40
N ASP A 32 -0.02 9.47 2.08
CA ASP A 32 0.98 10.39 2.63
C ASP A 32 1.87 9.68 3.62
N LYS A 33 1.30 8.81 4.43
CA LYS A 33 2.07 8.08 5.41
C LYS A 33 3.03 7.13 4.72
N VAL A 34 2.55 6.49 3.68
CA VAL A 34 3.37 5.54 2.94
C VAL A 34 4.53 6.25 2.27
N VAL A 35 4.25 7.39 1.65
CA VAL A 35 5.30 8.13 0.98
C VAL A 35 6.32 8.65 1.98
N ALA A 36 5.87 9.10 3.11
CA ALA A 36 6.79 9.67 4.09
C ALA A 36 7.58 8.63 4.86
N GLY A 37 6.98 7.52 5.20
CA GLY A 37 7.65 6.55 6.05
C GLY A 37 7.62 5.11 5.57
N GLY A 38 7.10 4.89 4.38
CA GLY A 38 7.04 3.54 3.85
C GLY A 38 5.90 2.75 4.46
N TRP A 39 5.79 1.51 4.04
CA TRP A 39 4.71 0.65 4.50
C TRP A 39 4.77 0.41 6.00
N ARG A 40 5.94 0.54 6.56
CA ARG A 40 6.09 0.31 7.99
C ARG A 40 5.45 1.38 8.85
N SER A 41 5.18 2.54 8.28
CA SER A 41 4.57 3.61 9.05
C SER A 41 3.09 3.37 9.30
N LEU A 42 2.53 2.37 8.67
CA LEU A 42 1.11 2.06 8.84
C LEU A 42 0.90 1.20 10.07
N THR A 43 -0.20 1.43 10.77
CA THR A 43 -0.55 0.60 11.91
C THR A 43 -1.11 -0.71 11.39
N ALA A 44 -1.24 -1.68 12.29
CA ALA A 44 -1.78 -2.97 11.88
C ALA A 44 -3.19 -2.81 11.35
N LYS A 45 -3.94 -1.90 11.92
CA LYS A 45 -5.29 -1.65 11.48
C LYS A 45 -5.31 -1.08 10.07
N GLU A 46 -4.46 -0.10 9.82
CA GLU A 46 -4.40 0.50 8.50
C GLU A 46 -3.91 -0.49 7.47
N SER A 47 -2.90 -1.24 7.83
CA SER A 47 -2.36 -2.24 6.94
C SER A 47 -3.41 -3.30 6.63
N GLY A 48 -4.18 -3.68 7.63
CA GLY A 48 -5.23 -4.66 7.44
C GLY A 48 -6.30 -4.17 6.49
N ARG A 49 -6.63 -2.90 6.55
CA ARG A 49 -7.61 -2.34 5.66
C ARG A 49 -7.14 -2.42 4.23
N ILE A 50 -5.90 -2.06 4.00
CA ILE A 50 -5.33 -2.13 2.67
C ILE A 50 -5.38 -3.57 2.17
N GLY A 51 -4.99 -4.51 3.01
CA GLY A 51 -5.01 -5.90 2.62
C GLY A 51 -6.41 -6.38 2.26
N GLY A 52 -7.39 -5.98 3.06
CA GLY A 52 -8.75 -6.38 2.80
C GLY A 52 -9.27 -5.83 1.48
N LEU A 53 -8.98 -4.57 1.22
CA LEU A 53 -9.43 -3.97 -0.02
C LEU A 53 -8.70 -4.55 -1.22
N MET A 54 -7.45 -4.90 -1.04
CA MET A 54 -6.70 -5.53 -2.11
C MET A 54 -7.34 -6.85 -2.51
N THR A 55 -7.69 -7.63 -1.52
CA THR A 55 -8.32 -8.90 -1.78
C THR A 55 -9.64 -8.70 -2.51
N LYS A 56 -10.38 -7.72 -2.09
CA LYS A 56 -11.65 -7.43 -2.71
C LYS A 56 -11.46 -7.03 -4.17
N LYS A 57 -10.49 -6.17 -4.43
CA LYS A 57 -10.23 -5.74 -5.79
C LYS A 57 -9.81 -6.89 -6.67
N LYS A 58 -8.98 -7.75 -6.15
CA LYS A 58 -8.52 -8.89 -6.89
C LYS A 58 -9.68 -9.79 -7.24
N ARG A 59 -10.59 -9.95 -6.30
CA ARG A 59 -11.74 -10.77 -6.53
C ARG A 59 -12.61 -10.19 -7.61
N GLU A 60 -12.80 -8.89 -7.59
CA GLU A 60 -13.62 -8.23 -8.58
C GLU A 60 -13.01 -8.36 -9.96
N LEU A 61 -11.71 -8.25 -10.04
CA LEU A 61 -11.05 -8.39 -11.32
C LEU A 61 -11.18 -9.80 -11.86
N SER A 62 -11.04 -10.78 -10.99
CA SER A 62 -11.17 -12.16 -11.41
C SER A 62 -12.61 -12.48 -11.78
N ALA A 63 -13.53 -12.01 -11.01
CA ALA A 63 -14.93 -12.30 -11.26
C ALA A 63 -15.40 -11.69 -12.55
N GLY A 64 -14.74 -10.63 -12.96
CA GLY A 64 -15.13 -9.97 -14.19
C GLY A 64 -14.84 -10.76 -15.41
N GLU A 65 -14.05 -11.79 -15.27
CA GLU A 65 -13.77 -12.61 -16.42
C GLU A 65 -14.74 -13.69 -16.64
#